data_33115ae4cb65ce1aa3cb84686d00c4b1
#
_entry.id   33115ae4cb65ce1aa3cb84686d00c4b1
#
_cell.length_a   1.000
_cell.length_b   1.000
_cell.length_c   1.000
_cell.angle_alpha   90.00
_cell.angle_beta   90.00
_cell.angle_gamma   90.00
#
_symmetry.space_group_name_H-M   'P 1'
#
loop_
_entity.id
_entity.type
_entity.pdbx_description
1 polymer ?
#
loop_
_entity_poly.entity_id
_entity_poly.type
_entity_poly.pdbx_seq_one_letter_code
_entity_poly.pdbx_strand_id
1 'polypeptide(L)'
;DFLRLLSETVYGGELAGQGLPDVDRAVLRTQAKLVGDLPRLVTGEAREAVRLLLLRNDLHNLQALLRAKATGRPFEEVLLLPGTLREEVWRQAYEAQDPAGMAQVLAVPGHPLARALRAVLRETQDLARVEALLAKRFFEDVAKAAKGLDQPALRDYLALEVDAENLRTAFKLQGSG
;
A
#
# COMPACT_ATOMS: atom_id res chain seq x y z
N ASP A 1 -21.31 -25.99 9.92
CA ASP A 1 -21.52 -25.00 8.88
C ASP A 1 -20.54 -23.83 9.07
N PHE A 2 -19.49 -23.79 8.23
CA PHE A 2 -18.37 -22.86 8.34
C PHE A 2 -18.82 -21.38 8.31
N LEU A 3 -19.72 -21.03 7.39
CA LEU A 3 -20.19 -19.65 7.23
C LEU A 3 -20.98 -19.16 8.47
N ARG A 4 -21.73 -20.06 9.08
CA ARG A 4 -22.44 -19.74 10.33
C ARG A 4 -21.44 -19.46 11.45
N LEU A 5 -20.42 -20.30 11.62
CA LEU A 5 -19.36 -20.06 12.61
C LEU A 5 -18.62 -18.76 12.34
N LEU A 6 -18.31 -18.46 11.08
CA LEU A 6 -17.66 -17.22 10.68
C LEU A 6 -18.53 -16.00 11.01
N SER A 7 -19.86 -16.08 10.81
CA SER A 7 -20.79 -14.98 11.12
C SER A 7 -20.87 -14.64 12.61
N GLU A 8 -20.51 -15.59 13.49
CA GLU A 8 -20.46 -15.39 14.94
C GLU A 8 -19.12 -14.79 15.43
N THR A 9 -18.17 -14.54 14.51
CA THR A 9 -16.85 -13.94 14.79
C THR A 9 -16.81 -12.44 14.44
N VAL A 10 -15.66 -11.81 14.69
CA VAL A 10 -15.38 -10.42 14.29
C VAL A 10 -15.51 -10.19 12.78
N TYR A 11 -15.41 -11.25 11.97
CA TYR A 11 -15.53 -11.19 10.51
C TYR A 11 -17.00 -11.15 10.03
N GLY A 12 -17.93 -11.57 10.86
CA GLY A 12 -19.35 -11.69 10.48
C GLY A 12 -19.98 -10.38 10.03
N GLY A 13 -19.58 -9.26 10.64
CA GLY A 13 -20.08 -7.93 10.28
C GLY A 13 -19.68 -7.46 8.87
N GLU A 14 -18.66 -8.08 8.25
CA GLU A 14 -18.18 -7.76 6.91
C GLU A 14 -18.58 -8.80 5.86
N LEU A 15 -19.22 -9.90 6.29
CA LEU A 15 -19.60 -10.99 5.41
C LEU A 15 -20.86 -10.62 4.61
N ALA A 16 -20.70 -10.26 3.33
CA ALA A 16 -21.77 -9.80 2.47
C ALA A 16 -22.43 -10.92 1.63
N GLY A 17 -21.83 -12.11 1.58
CA GLY A 17 -22.29 -13.25 0.78
C GLY A 17 -21.77 -14.59 1.31
N GLN A 18 -21.97 -15.67 0.53
CA GLN A 18 -21.66 -17.04 0.95
C GLN A 18 -20.53 -17.71 0.16
N GLY A 19 -19.91 -16.99 -0.78
CA GLY A 19 -18.80 -17.49 -1.60
C GLY A 19 -17.43 -17.26 -0.94
N LEU A 20 -16.42 -18.05 -1.38
CA LEU A 20 -15.03 -17.82 -0.97
C LEU A 20 -14.56 -16.39 -1.19
N PRO A 21 -14.86 -15.72 -2.32
CA PRO A 21 -14.49 -14.31 -2.52
C PRO A 21 -15.14 -13.36 -1.51
N ASP A 22 -16.29 -13.70 -0.94
CA ASP A 22 -16.95 -12.89 0.10
C ASP A 22 -16.25 -13.07 1.45
N VAL A 23 -15.81 -14.29 1.75
CA VAL A 23 -14.99 -14.60 2.93
C VAL A 23 -13.67 -13.86 2.87
N ASP A 24 -12.96 -13.92 1.75
CA ASP A 24 -11.67 -13.21 1.57
C ASP A 24 -11.85 -11.70 1.76
N ARG A 25 -12.90 -11.12 1.18
CA ARG A 25 -13.23 -9.70 1.36
C ARG A 25 -13.55 -9.36 2.81
N ALA A 26 -14.32 -10.20 3.51
CA ALA A 26 -14.65 -9.99 4.92
C ALA A 26 -13.39 -10.01 5.80
N VAL A 27 -12.49 -10.96 5.57
CA VAL A 27 -11.21 -11.06 6.29
C VAL A 27 -10.37 -9.81 6.05
N LEU A 28 -10.21 -9.39 4.80
CA LEU A 28 -9.40 -8.22 4.44
C LEU A 28 -9.99 -6.91 5.01
N ARG A 29 -11.31 -6.73 4.96
CA ARG A 29 -11.96 -5.54 5.54
C ARG A 29 -11.82 -5.49 7.05
N THR A 30 -11.99 -6.63 7.73
CA THR A 30 -11.79 -6.71 9.18
C THR A 30 -10.34 -6.42 9.54
N GLN A 31 -9.39 -7.01 8.80
CA GLN A 31 -7.97 -6.72 8.97
C GLN A 31 -7.66 -5.24 8.72
N ALA A 32 -8.24 -4.63 7.68
CA ALA A 32 -8.07 -3.21 7.38
C ALA A 32 -8.56 -2.31 8.54
N LYS A 33 -9.70 -2.65 9.15
CA LYS A 33 -10.20 -1.94 10.33
C LYS A 33 -9.24 -2.05 11.51
N LEU A 34 -8.83 -3.27 11.86
CA LEU A 34 -7.92 -3.52 12.98
C LEU A 34 -6.57 -2.81 12.79
N VAL A 35 -6.00 -2.91 11.60
CA VAL A 35 -4.72 -2.27 11.27
C VAL A 35 -4.87 -0.74 11.22
N GLY A 36 -5.98 -0.23 10.68
CA GLY A 36 -6.29 1.20 10.63
C GLY A 36 -6.45 1.86 12.00
N ASP A 37 -6.79 1.08 13.04
CA ASP A 37 -6.91 1.57 14.41
C ASP A 37 -5.58 1.55 15.18
N LEU A 38 -4.56 0.78 14.73
CA LEU A 38 -3.27 0.71 15.41
C LEU A 38 -2.62 2.07 15.71
N PRO A 39 -2.61 3.07 14.80
CA PRO A 39 -2.04 4.37 15.09
C PRO A 39 -2.75 5.15 16.20
N ARG A 40 -3.99 4.77 16.53
CA ARG A 40 -4.78 5.38 17.62
C ARG A 40 -4.47 4.76 18.97
N LEU A 41 -3.97 3.52 18.99
CA LEU A 41 -3.66 2.77 20.21
C LEU A 41 -2.26 3.08 20.74
N VAL A 42 -1.44 3.75 19.96
CA VAL A 42 -0.04 4.08 20.29
C VAL A 42 0.22 5.58 20.17
N THR A 43 1.24 6.08 20.86
CA THR A 43 1.64 7.49 20.86
C THR A 43 3.14 7.65 20.61
N GLY A 44 3.60 8.87 20.38
CA GLY A 44 5.04 9.18 20.23
C GLY A 44 5.68 8.41 19.09
N GLU A 45 6.90 7.94 19.31
CA GLU A 45 7.70 7.22 18.30
C GLU A 45 7.07 5.91 17.84
N ALA A 46 6.35 5.19 18.73
CA ALA A 46 5.64 3.98 18.36
C ALA A 46 4.56 4.24 17.31
N ARG A 47 3.85 5.36 17.41
CA ARG A 47 2.88 5.78 16.40
C ARG A 47 3.52 6.06 15.06
N GLU A 48 4.68 6.72 15.06
CA GLU A 48 5.42 7.00 13.83
C GLU A 48 5.97 5.71 13.22
N ALA A 49 6.47 4.78 14.02
CA ALA A 49 6.91 3.47 13.56
C ALA A 49 5.76 2.69 12.85
N VAL A 50 4.59 2.63 13.48
CA VAL A 50 3.39 2.01 12.88
C VAL A 50 3.02 2.72 11.58
N ARG A 51 3.07 4.05 11.53
CA ARG A 51 2.78 4.81 10.31
C ARG A 51 3.74 4.46 9.17
N LEU A 52 5.04 4.36 9.46
CA LEU A 52 6.05 3.97 8.45
C LEU A 52 5.80 2.57 7.90
N LEU A 53 5.39 1.61 8.76
CA LEU A 53 5.00 0.27 8.31
C LEU A 53 3.78 0.30 7.39
N LEU A 54 2.77 1.09 7.73
CA LEU A 54 1.55 1.23 6.92
C LEU A 54 1.79 1.92 5.57
N LEU A 55 2.75 2.84 5.49
CA LEU A 55 3.13 3.48 4.23
C LEU A 55 3.62 2.50 3.17
N ARG A 56 4.20 1.35 3.58
CA ARG A 56 4.57 0.27 2.66
C ARG A 56 3.35 -0.30 1.94
N ASN A 57 2.25 -0.48 2.67
CA ASN A 57 0.99 -0.93 2.07
C ASN A 57 0.44 0.12 1.09
N ASP A 58 0.60 1.41 1.40
CA ASP A 58 0.22 2.49 0.48
C ASP A 58 1.05 2.48 -0.81
N LEU A 59 2.35 2.17 -0.73
CA LEU A 59 3.18 1.96 -1.93
C LEU A 59 2.63 0.81 -2.79
N HIS A 60 2.31 -0.33 -2.14
CA HIS A 60 1.73 -1.49 -2.83
C HIS A 60 0.39 -1.13 -3.49
N ASN A 61 -0.47 -0.42 -2.78
CA ASN A 61 -1.77 0.04 -3.30
C ASN A 61 -1.60 0.94 -4.52
N LEU A 62 -0.68 1.91 -4.46
CA LEU A 62 -0.41 2.79 -5.59
C LEU A 62 0.08 2.02 -6.81
N GLN A 63 1.02 1.08 -6.64
CA GLN A 63 1.51 0.23 -7.72
C GLN A 63 0.39 -0.64 -8.31
N ALA A 64 -0.47 -1.23 -7.45
CA ALA A 64 -1.63 -2.00 -7.90
C ALA A 64 -2.61 -1.16 -8.73
N LEU A 65 -2.88 0.08 -8.31
CA LEU A 65 -3.74 1.01 -9.05
C LEU A 65 -3.12 1.45 -10.39
N LEU A 66 -1.82 1.72 -10.43
CA LEU A 66 -1.13 2.06 -11.68
C LEU A 66 -1.25 0.92 -12.69
N ARG A 67 -1.05 -0.33 -12.27
CA ARG A 67 -1.23 -1.52 -13.13
C ARG A 67 -2.67 -1.70 -13.56
N ALA A 68 -3.62 -1.60 -12.64
CA ALA A 68 -5.04 -1.73 -12.94
C ALA A 68 -5.48 -0.71 -13.99
N LYS A 69 -5.05 0.53 -13.83
CA LYS A 69 -5.34 1.60 -14.81
C LYS A 69 -4.70 1.33 -16.17
N ALA A 70 -3.46 0.88 -16.21
CA ALA A 70 -2.76 0.54 -17.46
C ALA A 70 -3.39 -0.65 -18.20
N THR A 71 -4.02 -1.58 -17.48
CA THR A 71 -4.67 -2.78 -18.06
C THR A 71 -6.18 -2.63 -18.22
N GLY A 72 -6.78 -1.51 -17.81
CA GLY A 72 -8.24 -1.30 -17.81
C GLY A 72 -8.99 -2.17 -16.80
N ARG A 73 -8.30 -2.71 -15.78
CA ARG A 73 -8.92 -3.53 -14.74
C ARG A 73 -9.74 -2.65 -13.79
N PRO A 74 -11.01 -2.99 -13.49
CA PRO A 74 -11.87 -2.16 -12.63
C PRO A 74 -11.32 -2.05 -11.20
N PHE A 75 -11.60 -0.93 -10.55
CA PHE A 75 -11.15 -0.66 -9.17
C PHE A 75 -11.60 -1.74 -8.18
N GLU A 76 -12.82 -2.24 -8.34
CA GLU A 76 -13.44 -3.26 -7.48
C GLU A 76 -12.68 -4.60 -7.46
N GLU A 77 -11.86 -4.83 -8.47
CA GLU A 77 -11.00 -6.00 -8.55
C GLU A 77 -9.59 -5.77 -8.00
N VAL A 78 -9.27 -4.52 -7.63
CA VAL A 78 -7.97 -4.20 -7.03
C VAL A 78 -7.99 -4.53 -5.55
N LEU A 79 -7.12 -5.43 -5.15
CA LEU A 79 -6.92 -5.74 -3.74
C LEU A 79 -6.11 -4.64 -3.08
N LEU A 80 -6.75 -3.84 -2.22
CA LEU A 80 -6.08 -2.83 -1.41
C LEU A 80 -5.67 -3.41 -0.05
N LEU A 81 -4.42 -3.17 0.32
CA LEU A 81 -3.91 -3.46 1.65
C LEU A 81 -4.26 -2.33 2.62
N PRO A 82 -4.47 -2.64 3.91
CA PRO A 82 -4.69 -1.60 4.92
C PRO A 82 -3.44 -0.73 5.08
N GLY A 83 -3.56 0.53 4.71
CA GLY A 83 -2.50 1.53 4.72
C GLY A 83 -2.84 2.75 5.58
N THR A 84 -2.24 3.88 5.29
CA THR A 84 -2.50 5.16 5.97
C THR A 84 -3.70 5.91 5.37
N LEU A 85 -4.08 5.59 4.14
CA LEU A 85 -5.18 6.22 3.43
C LEU A 85 -6.43 5.33 3.43
N ARG A 86 -7.59 5.99 3.42
CA ARG A 86 -8.89 5.33 3.28
C ARG A 86 -9.15 4.91 1.85
N GLU A 87 -10.02 3.91 1.65
CA GLU A 87 -10.40 3.40 0.34
C GLU A 87 -10.92 4.50 -0.60
N GLU A 88 -11.67 5.49 -0.06
CA GLU A 88 -12.23 6.58 -0.86
C GLU A 88 -11.16 7.42 -1.56
N VAL A 89 -10.01 7.64 -0.89
CA VAL A 89 -8.88 8.36 -1.49
C VAL A 89 -8.25 7.55 -2.62
N TRP A 90 -8.13 6.24 -2.44
CA TRP A 90 -7.63 5.33 -3.48
C TRP A 90 -8.58 5.26 -4.67
N ARG A 91 -9.90 5.24 -4.42
CA ARG A 91 -10.92 5.28 -5.48
C ARG A 91 -10.82 6.58 -6.29
N GLN A 92 -10.75 7.72 -5.63
CA GLN A 92 -10.56 9.01 -6.29
C GLN A 92 -9.25 9.06 -7.10
N ALA A 93 -8.17 8.49 -6.56
CA ALA A 93 -6.91 8.38 -7.28
C ALA A 93 -7.04 7.51 -8.54
N TYR A 94 -7.76 6.38 -8.46
CA TYR A 94 -8.02 5.52 -9.62
C TYR A 94 -8.86 6.23 -10.68
N GLU A 95 -9.87 7.00 -10.29
CA GLU A 95 -10.76 7.77 -11.18
C GLU A 95 -10.05 8.94 -11.88
N ALA A 96 -8.91 9.39 -11.36
CA ALA A 96 -8.11 10.42 -11.99
C ALA A 96 -7.73 10.01 -13.43
N GLN A 97 -7.62 10.97 -14.34
CA GLN A 97 -7.43 10.73 -15.77
C GLN A 97 -6.15 9.93 -16.06
N ASP A 98 -5.07 10.25 -15.35
CA ASP A 98 -3.73 9.74 -15.58
C ASP A 98 -2.93 9.62 -14.25
N PRO A 99 -1.72 9.04 -14.26
CA PRO A 99 -0.87 8.97 -13.07
C PRO A 99 -0.51 10.33 -12.45
N ALA A 100 -0.47 11.41 -13.22
CA ALA A 100 -0.22 12.75 -12.71
C ALA A 100 -1.42 13.25 -11.89
N GLY A 101 -2.64 12.98 -12.35
CA GLY A 101 -3.88 13.21 -11.60
C GLY A 101 -3.94 12.38 -10.31
N MET A 102 -3.52 11.11 -10.35
CA MET A 102 -3.38 10.30 -9.12
C MET A 102 -2.48 10.99 -8.09
N ALA A 103 -1.33 11.51 -8.53
CA ALA A 103 -0.42 12.23 -7.65
C ALA A 103 -1.02 13.52 -7.08
N GLN A 104 -1.95 14.17 -7.80
CA GLN A 104 -2.68 15.34 -7.28
C GLN A 104 -3.65 14.94 -6.18
N VAL A 105 -4.43 13.88 -6.37
CA VAL A 105 -5.35 13.34 -5.35
C VAL A 105 -4.59 12.97 -4.08
N LEU A 106 -3.49 12.23 -4.19
CA LEU A 106 -2.65 11.85 -3.05
C LEU A 106 -2.00 13.05 -2.34
N ALA A 107 -1.84 14.19 -3.02
CA ALA A 107 -1.29 15.39 -2.42
C ALA A 107 -2.28 16.12 -1.49
N VAL A 108 -3.58 15.93 -1.66
CA VAL A 108 -4.60 16.57 -0.82
C VAL A 108 -4.44 16.21 0.65
N PRO A 109 -4.30 14.92 1.04
CA PRO A 109 -3.97 14.56 2.42
C PRO A 109 -2.48 14.75 2.77
N GLY A 110 -1.65 15.32 1.89
CA GLY A 110 -0.21 15.49 2.14
C GLY A 110 0.59 14.18 2.09
N HIS A 111 0.12 13.17 1.35
CA HIS A 111 0.75 11.86 1.34
C HIS A 111 2.14 11.86 0.66
N PRO A 112 3.19 11.23 1.23
CA PRO A 112 4.55 11.30 0.70
C PRO A 112 4.69 10.71 -0.70
N LEU A 113 3.91 9.68 -1.04
CA LEU A 113 3.89 9.07 -2.38
C LEU A 113 3.46 10.05 -3.49
N ALA A 114 2.71 11.10 -3.18
CA ALA A 114 2.36 12.14 -4.16
C ALA A 114 3.58 12.82 -4.74
N ARG A 115 4.53 13.21 -3.87
CA ARG A 115 5.79 13.85 -4.28
C ARG A 115 6.67 12.86 -5.02
N ALA A 116 6.79 11.64 -4.52
CA ALA A 116 7.60 10.59 -5.14
C ALA A 116 7.08 10.27 -6.55
N LEU A 117 5.76 10.07 -6.72
CA LEU A 117 5.16 9.78 -8.03
C LEU A 117 5.37 10.93 -9.01
N ARG A 118 5.13 12.19 -8.62
CA ARG A 118 5.41 13.36 -9.48
C ARG A 118 6.84 13.43 -9.94
N ALA A 119 7.80 13.13 -9.05
CA ALA A 119 9.20 13.16 -9.41
C ALA A 119 9.55 12.06 -10.41
N VAL A 120 9.04 10.85 -10.22
CA VAL A 120 9.27 9.71 -11.13
C VAL A 120 8.65 9.94 -12.50
N LEU A 121 7.43 10.48 -12.56
CA LEU A 121 6.73 10.75 -13.83
C LEU A 121 7.45 11.80 -14.71
N ARG A 122 8.34 12.62 -14.16
CA ARG A 122 9.22 13.51 -14.94
C ARG A 122 10.38 12.78 -15.59
N GLU A 123 10.76 11.62 -15.07
CA GLU A 123 11.91 10.82 -15.56
C GLU A 123 11.48 9.79 -16.59
N THR A 124 10.28 9.21 -16.43
CA THR A 124 9.81 8.12 -17.29
C THR A 124 8.30 8.00 -17.30
N GLN A 125 7.76 7.47 -18.41
CA GLN A 125 6.36 7.07 -18.56
C GLN A 125 6.21 5.54 -18.65
N ASP A 126 7.30 4.81 -18.70
CA ASP A 126 7.30 3.34 -18.68
C ASP A 126 6.86 2.83 -17.32
N LEU A 127 5.78 2.04 -17.27
CA LEU A 127 5.14 1.61 -16.04
C LEU A 127 6.10 0.80 -15.13
N ALA A 128 6.85 -0.12 -15.72
CA ALA A 128 7.77 -0.96 -14.94
C ALA A 128 8.87 -0.12 -14.29
N ARG A 129 9.37 0.86 -15.05
CA ARG A 129 10.39 1.80 -14.58
C ARG A 129 9.80 2.79 -13.54
N VAL A 130 8.55 3.24 -13.73
CA VAL A 130 7.82 4.06 -12.74
C VAL A 130 7.73 3.31 -11.41
N GLU A 131 7.30 2.04 -11.43
CA GLU A 131 7.17 1.22 -10.22
C GLU A 131 8.51 1.01 -9.51
N ALA A 132 9.57 0.70 -10.25
CA ALA A 132 10.90 0.49 -9.69
C ALA A 132 11.47 1.77 -9.05
N LEU A 133 11.38 2.90 -9.75
CA LEU A 133 11.86 4.19 -9.23
C LEU A 133 11.03 4.68 -8.05
N LEU A 134 9.71 4.44 -8.07
CA LEU A 134 8.83 4.78 -6.98
C LEU A 134 9.17 3.98 -5.72
N ALA A 135 9.39 2.67 -5.85
CA ALA A 135 9.82 1.82 -4.74
C ALA A 135 11.18 2.27 -4.19
N LYS A 136 12.16 2.54 -5.04
CA LYS A 136 13.48 3.05 -4.64
C LYS A 136 13.36 4.32 -3.81
N ARG A 137 12.65 5.34 -4.32
CA ARG A 137 12.46 6.62 -3.60
C ARG A 137 11.72 6.46 -2.29
N PHE A 138 10.71 5.60 -2.29
CA PHE A 138 9.95 5.29 -1.09
C PHE A 138 10.86 4.71 0.00
N PHE A 139 11.65 3.68 -0.31
CA PHE A 139 12.55 3.06 0.67
C PHE A 139 13.65 4.01 1.15
N GLU A 140 14.19 4.86 0.27
CA GLU A 140 15.13 5.92 0.66
C GLU A 140 14.51 6.91 1.68
N ASP A 141 13.27 7.37 1.43
CA ASP A 141 12.56 8.30 2.30
C ASP A 141 12.18 7.64 3.64
N VAL A 142 11.70 6.40 3.63
CA VAL A 142 11.32 5.65 4.84
C VAL A 142 12.55 5.30 5.67
N ALA A 143 13.64 4.86 5.06
CA ALA A 143 14.90 4.57 5.76
C ALA A 143 15.48 5.85 6.42
N LYS A 144 15.36 7.00 5.75
CA LYS A 144 15.77 8.29 6.32
C LYS A 144 14.89 8.67 7.51
N ALA A 145 13.57 8.51 7.39
CA ALA A 145 12.64 8.79 8.50
C ALA A 145 12.89 7.86 9.70
N ALA A 146 13.10 6.58 9.47
CA ALA A 146 13.37 5.59 10.52
C ALA A 146 14.67 5.84 11.29
N LYS A 147 15.68 6.48 10.67
CA LYS A 147 16.93 6.88 11.37
C LYS A 147 16.70 7.90 12.48
N GLY A 148 15.64 8.69 12.39
CA GLY A 148 15.24 9.65 13.42
C GLY A 148 14.49 9.04 14.61
N LEU A 149 14.13 7.75 14.53
CA LEU A 149 13.41 7.03 15.59
C LEU A 149 14.37 6.13 16.36
N ASP A 150 14.22 6.09 17.69
CA ASP A 150 14.96 5.15 18.54
C ASP A 150 14.28 3.77 18.55
N GLN A 151 14.17 3.16 17.37
CA GLN A 151 13.49 1.89 17.14
C GLN A 151 14.39 0.94 16.32
N PRO A 152 15.36 0.25 16.96
CA PRO A 152 16.28 -0.66 16.25
C PRO A 152 15.57 -1.73 15.43
N ALA A 153 14.54 -2.38 16.00
CA ALA A 153 13.78 -3.44 15.32
C ALA A 153 13.10 -2.94 14.04
N LEU A 154 12.61 -1.69 14.00
CA LEU A 154 12.06 -1.09 12.78
C LEU A 154 13.14 -0.89 11.72
N ARG A 155 14.32 -0.44 12.09
CA ARG A 155 15.45 -0.26 11.16
C ARG A 155 15.89 -1.59 10.57
N ASP A 156 16.00 -2.63 11.39
CA ASP A 156 16.37 -3.97 10.94
C ASP A 156 15.31 -4.55 9.99
N TYR A 157 14.04 -4.39 10.34
CA TYR A 157 12.93 -4.80 9.47
C TYR A 157 12.97 -4.08 8.11
N LEU A 158 13.16 -2.75 8.10
CA LEU A 158 13.23 -1.98 6.87
C LEU A 158 14.45 -2.35 6.01
N ALA A 159 15.58 -2.69 6.62
CA ALA A 159 16.75 -3.20 5.91
C ALA A 159 16.43 -4.52 5.18
N LEU A 160 15.77 -5.48 5.87
CA LEU A 160 15.31 -6.73 5.26
C LEU A 160 14.33 -6.52 4.11
N GLU A 161 13.43 -5.53 4.23
CA GLU A 161 12.49 -5.19 3.15
C GLU A 161 13.20 -4.63 1.92
N VAL A 162 14.20 -3.78 2.13
CA VAL A 162 15.04 -3.25 1.04
C VAL A 162 15.78 -4.39 0.34
N ASP A 163 16.37 -5.32 1.09
CA ASP A 163 17.07 -6.48 0.54
C ASP A 163 16.11 -7.39 -0.25
N ALA A 164 14.92 -7.64 0.28
CA ALA A 164 13.89 -8.41 -0.41
C ALA A 164 13.44 -7.75 -1.73
N GLU A 165 13.29 -6.42 -1.75
CA GLU A 165 12.92 -5.70 -2.99
C GLU A 165 14.05 -5.68 -4.00
N ASN A 166 15.29 -5.56 -3.57
CA ASN A 166 16.48 -5.67 -4.43
C ASN A 166 16.56 -7.06 -5.07
N LEU A 167 16.32 -8.13 -4.30
CA LEU A 167 16.28 -9.50 -4.83
C LEU A 167 15.15 -9.68 -5.84
N ARG A 168 13.93 -9.22 -5.54
CA ARG A 168 12.81 -9.28 -6.49
C ARG A 168 13.13 -8.56 -7.79
N THR A 169 13.76 -7.39 -7.71
CA THR A 169 14.15 -6.60 -8.87
C THR A 169 15.21 -7.34 -9.68
N ALA A 170 16.21 -7.91 -9.04
CA ALA A 170 17.26 -8.69 -9.71
C ALA A 170 16.68 -9.90 -10.46
N PHE A 171 15.77 -10.66 -9.82
CA PHE A 171 15.10 -11.79 -10.47
C PHE A 171 14.23 -11.37 -11.67
N LYS A 172 13.50 -10.27 -11.56
CA LYS A 172 12.70 -9.74 -12.67
C LYS A 172 13.56 -9.35 -13.87
N LEU A 173 14.73 -8.74 -13.62
CA LEU A 173 15.67 -8.35 -14.67
C LEU A 173 16.33 -9.56 -15.34
N GLN A 174 16.62 -10.63 -14.60
CA GLN A 174 17.17 -11.88 -15.17
C GLN A 174 16.16 -12.65 -16.03
N GLY A 175 14.87 -12.56 -15.73
CA GLY A 175 13.81 -13.24 -16.50
C GLY A 175 13.34 -12.48 -17.75
N SER A 176 13.85 -11.28 -18.00
CA SER A 176 13.47 -10.40 -19.13
C SER A 176 14.49 -10.35 -20.26
N GLY A 177 15.54 -11.21 -20.22
CA GLY A 177 16.63 -11.29 -21.20
C GLY A 177 16.47 -12.54 -22.15
#